data_6e2093ad34deb3a3578d948519c7391e
#
_entry.id   6e2093ad34deb3a3578d948519c7391e
#
_cell.length_a   1.000
_cell.length_b   1.000
_cell.length_c   1.000
_cell.angle_alpha   90.00
_cell.angle_beta   90.00
_cell.angle_gamma   90.00
#
_symmetry.space_group_name_H-M   'P 1'
#
loop_
_entity.id
_entity.type
_entity.pdbx_description
1 polymer ?
#
loop_
_entity_poly.entity_id
_entity_poly.type
_entity_poly.pdbx_seq_one_letter_code
_entity_poly.pdbx_strand_id
1 'polypeptide(L)'
;KNEEGKYLFVFDRHGKCNWDDAFSGGMQIVEVLTRTVRKEYLAYLRSKNISYIFAGENDLEPEHSLEKMKAYFGIHTLVLCGGATINGVFLKAGMVDGISEVIVPHVEGNHDQKGIAETNVFVPDSFPLKKVTQLPNGGVHLVFEKK
;
A
#
# COMPACT_ATOMS: atom_id res chain seq x y z
N LYS A 1 20.77 3.23 3.89
CA LYS A 1 19.60 2.90 4.75
C LYS A 1 19.18 4.18 5.44
N ASN A 2 17.87 4.43 5.46
CA ASN A 2 17.29 5.55 6.21
C ASN A 2 17.53 5.30 7.70
N GLU A 3 18.11 6.26 8.43
CA GLU A 3 18.43 6.13 9.86
C GLU A 3 17.17 5.95 10.72
N GLU A 4 16.03 6.47 10.28
CA GLU A 4 14.75 6.29 10.97
C GLU A 4 14.01 4.99 10.60
N GLY A 5 14.48 4.24 9.60
CA GLY A 5 13.89 2.97 9.16
C GLY A 5 12.46 3.06 8.60
N LYS A 6 12.01 4.26 8.22
CA LYS A 6 10.67 4.49 7.66
C LYS A 6 10.74 4.62 6.14
N TYR A 7 9.93 3.84 5.45
CA TYR A 7 9.87 3.82 3.99
C TYR A 7 8.44 4.05 3.51
N LEU A 8 8.30 4.75 2.39
CA LEU A 8 7.08 4.86 1.62
C LEU A 8 7.22 4.00 0.36
N PHE A 9 6.57 2.84 0.34
CA PHE A 9 6.52 1.97 -0.84
C PHE A 9 5.37 2.40 -1.74
N VAL A 10 5.69 2.76 -2.98
CA VAL A 10 4.72 3.21 -3.98
C VAL A 10 4.62 2.18 -5.09
N PHE A 11 3.44 1.57 -5.22
CA PHE A 11 3.16 0.57 -6.24
C PHE A 11 2.81 1.25 -7.56
N ASP A 12 3.81 1.38 -8.42
CA ASP A 12 3.67 2.00 -9.75
C ASP A 12 3.99 0.99 -10.86
N ARG A 13 3.00 0.18 -11.20
CA ARG A 13 3.13 -0.88 -12.22
C ARG A 13 3.84 -0.43 -13.50
N HIS A 14 3.61 0.79 -13.94
CA HIS A 14 4.03 1.28 -15.25
C HIS A 14 5.11 2.36 -15.23
N GLY A 15 5.56 2.79 -14.06
CA GLY A 15 6.53 3.86 -13.95
C GLY A 15 5.98 5.20 -14.44
N LYS A 16 4.93 5.70 -13.79
CA LYS A 16 4.24 6.95 -14.16
C LYS A 16 4.33 8.05 -13.12
N CYS A 17 4.77 7.72 -11.91
CA CYS A 17 4.90 8.70 -10.84
C CYS A 17 6.00 9.71 -11.13
N ASN A 18 5.76 10.95 -10.77
CA ASN A 18 6.75 12.02 -10.81
C ASN A 18 7.09 12.47 -9.40
N TRP A 19 8.36 12.66 -9.14
CA TRP A 19 8.89 12.96 -7.82
C TRP A 19 9.74 14.22 -7.84
N ASP A 20 9.52 15.08 -6.87
CA ASP A 20 10.38 16.24 -6.63
C ASP A 20 11.60 15.85 -5.81
N ASP A 21 11.44 14.95 -4.83
CA ASP A 21 12.47 14.50 -3.90
C ASP A 21 12.41 12.97 -3.70
N ALA A 22 13.48 12.41 -3.13
CA ALA A 22 13.56 11.01 -2.69
C ALA A 22 12.81 10.73 -1.37
N PHE A 23 12.27 11.75 -0.74
CA PHE A 23 11.54 11.67 0.53
C PHE A 23 10.15 12.29 0.44
N SER A 24 9.20 11.72 1.16
CA SER A 24 7.86 12.27 1.34
C SER A 24 7.42 12.06 2.80
N GLY A 25 7.02 13.14 3.48
CA GLY A 25 6.61 13.09 4.88
C GLY A 25 7.67 12.50 5.83
N GLY A 26 8.96 12.69 5.54
CA GLY A 26 10.07 12.12 6.31
C GLY A 26 10.36 10.65 6.03
N MET A 27 9.60 10.00 5.13
CA MET A 27 9.82 8.61 4.72
C MET A 27 10.60 8.57 3.42
N GLN A 28 11.55 7.64 3.30
CA GLN A 28 12.28 7.41 2.06
C GLN A 28 11.38 6.68 1.05
N ILE A 29 11.29 7.21 -0.17
CA ILE A 29 10.49 6.63 -1.25
C ILE A 29 11.20 5.41 -1.84
N VAL A 30 10.43 4.34 -2.04
CA VAL A 30 10.84 3.13 -2.76
C VAL A 30 9.73 2.77 -3.74
N GLU A 31 10.05 2.79 -5.03
CA GLU A 31 9.13 2.40 -6.10
C GLU A 31 9.06 0.88 -6.22
N VAL A 32 7.84 0.36 -6.29
CA VAL A 32 7.56 -1.06 -6.56
C VAL A 32 7.05 -1.17 -8.00
N LEU A 33 7.87 -1.72 -8.87
CA LEU A 33 7.71 -1.70 -10.32
C LEU A 33 7.54 -3.10 -10.89
N THR A 34 7.04 -3.20 -12.13
CA THR A 34 7.18 -4.40 -12.95
C THR A 34 8.39 -4.29 -13.89
N ARG A 35 8.79 -5.41 -14.49
CA ARG A 35 9.90 -5.42 -15.46
C ARG A 35 9.56 -4.78 -16.80
N THR A 36 8.28 -4.46 -17.04
CA THR A 36 7.82 -3.75 -18.25
C THR A 36 8.08 -2.25 -18.22
N VAL A 37 8.57 -1.72 -17.10
CA VAL A 37 8.89 -0.30 -16.96
C VAL A 37 10.04 0.10 -17.88
N ARG A 38 9.91 1.25 -18.55
CA ARG A 38 10.88 1.75 -19.50
C ARG A 38 12.21 2.12 -18.83
N LYS A 39 13.32 1.91 -19.55
CA LYS A 39 14.67 2.19 -19.06
C LYS A 39 14.86 3.67 -18.71
N GLU A 40 14.20 4.56 -19.43
CA GLU A 40 14.24 6.00 -19.20
C GLU A 40 13.67 6.37 -17.83
N TYR A 41 12.60 5.68 -17.40
CA TYR A 41 12.03 5.88 -16.07
C TYR A 41 12.98 5.40 -14.97
N LEU A 42 13.66 4.29 -15.17
CA LEU A 42 14.68 3.82 -14.21
C LEU A 42 15.88 4.80 -14.13
N ALA A 43 16.25 5.42 -15.25
CA ALA A 43 17.28 6.46 -15.25
C ALA A 43 16.81 7.72 -14.50
N TYR A 44 15.52 8.09 -14.68
CA TYR A 44 14.89 9.18 -13.95
C TYR A 44 14.90 8.92 -12.43
N LEU A 45 14.47 7.75 -11.96
CA LEU A 45 14.51 7.42 -10.53
C LEU A 45 15.92 7.49 -9.95
N ARG A 46 16.91 6.97 -10.67
CA ARG A 46 18.33 7.08 -10.27
C ARG A 46 18.80 8.53 -10.18
N SER A 47 18.40 9.39 -11.12
CA SER A 47 18.76 10.82 -11.10
C SER A 47 18.16 11.55 -9.90
N LYS A 48 17.06 11.04 -9.34
CA LYS A 48 16.37 11.54 -8.13
C LYS A 48 16.81 10.84 -6.84
N ASN A 49 17.77 9.89 -6.90
CA ASN A 49 18.18 9.03 -5.78
C ASN A 49 17.03 8.22 -5.18
N ILE A 50 16.01 7.87 -5.97
CA ILE A 50 14.88 7.06 -5.54
C ILE A 50 15.21 5.59 -5.77
N SER A 51 15.10 4.80 -4.70
CA SER A 51 15.25 3.34 -4.75
C SER A 51 14.04 2.70 -5.43
N TYR A 52 14.26 1.56 -6.06
CA TYR A 52 13.15 0.77 -6.62
C TYR A 52 13.40 -0.73 -6.49
N ILE A 53 12.33 -1.50 -6.47
CA ILE A 53 12.34 -2.97 -6.55
C ILE A 53 11.39 -3.41 -7.65
N PHE A 54 11.71 -4.54 -8.30
CA PHE A 54 10.79 -5.19 -9.22
C PHE A 54 10.01 -6.27 -8.48
N ALA A 55 8.68 -6.23 -8.58
CA ALA A 55 7.78 -7.19 -7.96
C ALA A 55 6.75 -7.70 -8.98
N GLY A 56 7.24 -8.43 -9.95
CA GLY A 56 6.49 -9.05 -11.02
C GLY A 56 7.01 -8.71 -12.42
N GLU A 57 6.66 -9.53 -13.40
CA GLU A 57 7.05 -9.33 -14.79
C GLU A 57 6.13 -8.31 -15.48
N ASN A 58 4.85 -8.63 -15.62
CA ASN A 58 3.85 -7.82 -16.32
C ASN A 58 2.85 -7.18 -15.35
N ASP A 59 2.64 -7.77 -14.19
CA ASP A 59 1.75 -7.29 -13.14
C ASP A 59 2.45 -7.28 -11.80
N LEU A 60 1.92 -6.50 -10.84
CA LEU A 60 2.46 -6.45 -9.50
C LEU A 60 2.04 -7.70 -8.71
N GLU A 61 3.02 -8.36 -8.14
CA GLU A 61 2.86 -9.57 -7.34
C GLU A 61 3.09 -9.23 -5.86
N PRO A 62 2.02 -9.21 -5.02
CA PRO A 62 2.12 -8.79 -3.63
C PRO A 62 3.15 -9.59 -2.84
N GLU A 63 3.16 -10.91 -3.01
CA GLU A 63 4.06 -11.82 -2.31
C GLU A 63 5.53 -11.49 -2.60
N HIS A 64 5.91 -11.38 -3.87
CA HIS A 64 7.26 -10.97 -4.27
C HIS A 64 7.64 -9.57 -3.77
N SER A 65 6.66 -8.65 -3.68
CA SER A 65 6.93 -7.32 -3.12
C SER A 65 7.26 -7.39 -1.64
N LEU A 66 6.47 -8.13 -0.85
CA LEU A 66 6.69 -8.31 0.59
C LEU A 66 8.01 -9.01 0.90
N GLU A 67 8.35 -10.07 0.15
CA GLU A 67 9.65 -10.76 0.28
C GLU A 67 10.82 -9.80 0.09
N LYS A 68 10.78 -8.95 -0.95
CA LYS A 68 11.84 -7.97 -1.23
C LYS A 68 11.87 -6.84 -0.21
N MET A 69 10.73 -6.36 0.24
CA MET A 69 10.64 -5.36 1.32
C MET A 69 11.29 -5.90 2.60
N LYS A 70 11.01 -7.15 2.96
CA LYS A 70 11.64 -7.80 4.10
C LYS A 70 13.15 -7.98 3.89
N ALA A 71 13.56 -8.55 2.76
CA ALA A 71 14.95 -8.90 2.50
C ALA A 71 15.88 -7.69 2.37
N TYR A 72 15.45 -6.63 1.67
CA TYR A 72 16.31 -5.49 1.35
C TYR A 72 16.19 -4.32 2.33
N PHE A 73 15.02 -4.18 2.95
CA PHE A 73 14.72 -3.03 3.82
C PHE A 73 14.45 -3.41 5.27
N GLY A 74 14.35 -4.72 5.58
CA GLY A 74 14.09 -5.21 6.93
C GLY A 74 12.66 -4.91 7.40
N ILE A 75 11.70 -4.81 6.49
CA ILE A 75 10.30 -4.50 6.82
C ILE A 75 9.65 -5.73 7.45
N HIS A 76 9.08 -5.56 8.64
CA HIS A 76 8.29 -6.56 9.35
C HIS A 76 6.81 -6.21 9.42
N THR A 77 6.49 -4.92 9.31
CA THR A 77 5.11 -4.42 9.30
C THR A 77 4.93 -3.48 8.13
N LEU A 78 3.93 -3.74 7.30
CA LEU A 78 3.50 -2.87 6.21
C LEU A 78 2.12 -2.31 6.53
N VAL A 79 1.97 -0.99 6.49
CA VAL A 79 0.66 -0.33 6.55
C VAL A 79 0.22 -0.04 5.14
N LEU A 80 -0.84 -0.71 4.69
CA LEU A 80 -1.41 -0.55 3.36
C LEU A 80 -2.47 0.55 3.38
N CYS A 81 -2.15 1.72 2.82
CA CYS A 81 -3.01 2.91 2.86
C CYS A 81 -3.97 3.03 1.65
N GLY A 82 -3.92 2.10 0.73
CA GLY A 82 -4.80 2.10 -0.43
C GLY A 82 -4.19 2.81 -1.66
N GLY A 83 -4.95 3.20 -2.74
CA GLY A 83 -6.43 3.05 -2.85
C GLY A 83 -7.02 1.64 -2.98
N ALA A 84 -8.30 1.61 -3.25
CA ALA A 84 -9.11 0.40 -3.23
C ALA A 84 -8.57 -0.74 -4.13
N THR A 85 -7.99 -0.41 -5.25
CA THR A 85 -7.42 -1.39 -6.19
C THR A 85 -6.23 -2.13 -5.58
N ILE A 86 -5.27 -1.42 -4.98
CA ILE A 86 -4.11 -2.07 -4.34
C ILE A 86 -4.53 -2.84 -3.09
N ASN A 87 -5.45 -2.31 -2.28
CA ASN A 87 -6.02 -3.03 -1.15
C ASN A 87 -6.66 -4.35 -1.61
N GLY A 88 -7.41 -4.32 -2.71
CA GLY A 88 -8.02 -5.51 -3.31
C GLY A 88 -7.01 -6.55 -3.77
N VAL A 89 -5.86 -6.11 -4.31
CA VAL A 89 -4.78 -7.01 -4.74
C VAL A 89 -4.20 -7.77 -3.54
N PHE A 90 -3.89 -7.09 -2.44
CA PHE A 90 -3.36 -7.72 -1.22
C PHE A 90 -4.39 -8.61 -0.51
N LEU A 91 -5.66 -8.18 -0.46
CA LEU A 91 -6.74 -8.98 0.11
C LEU A 91 -6.95 -10.29 -0.68
N LYS A 92 -7.00 -10.23 -2.01
CA LYS A 92 -7.12 -11.44 -2.85
C LYS A 92 -5.95 -12.41 -2.68
N ALA A 93 -4.76 -11.88 -2.43
CA ALA A 93 -3.57 -12.69 -2.18
C ALA A 93 -3.50 -13.26 -0.75
N GLY A 94 -4.48 -12.94 0.12
CA GLY A 94 -4.49 -13.39 1.52
C GLY A 94 -3.40 -12.76 2.39
N MET A 95 -2.80 -11.65 1.94
CA MET A 95 -1.62 -11.00 2.55
C MET A 95 -2.00 -9.87 3.53
N VAL A 96 -3.26 -9.83 3.98
CA VAL A 96 -3.74 -8.85 4.96
C VAL A 96 -4.00 -9.55 6.28
N ASP A 97 -3.37 -9.09 7.35
CA ASP A 97 -3.53 -9.64 8.70
C ASP A 97 -4.60 -8.89 9.51
N GLY A 98 -4.85 -7.64 9.18
CA GLY A 98 -5.84 -6.83 9.88
C GLY A 98 -6.28 -5.62 9.06
N ILE A 99 -7.42 -5.07 9.46
CA ILE A 99 -8.03 -3.88 8.86
C ILE A 99 -8.25 -2.85 9.95
N SER A 100 -7.81 -1.62 9.69
CA SER A 100 -8.03 -0.46 10.56
C SER A 100 -8.86 0.56 9.79
N GLU A 101 -10.09 0.80 10.22
CA GLU A 101 -11.05 1.64 9.52
C GLU A 101 -11.55 2.77 10.42
N VAL A 102 -11.61 3.98 9.89
CA VAL A 102 -12.19 5.14 10.57
C VAL A 102 -13.45 5.56 9.83
N ILE A 103 -14.58 5.48 10.53
CA ILE A 103 -15.86 5.99 10.04
C ILE A 103 -16.06 7.39 10.60
N VAL A 104 -16.16 8.38 9.72
CA VAL A 104 -16.40 9.77 10.10
C VAL A 104 -17.90 10.11 10.02
N PRO A 105 -18.41 11.05 10.84
CA PRO A 105 -19.84 11.39 10.87
C PRO A 105 -20.21 12.36 9.73
N HIS A 106 -19.83 12.01 8.50
CA HIS A 106 -20.13 12.79 7.29
C HIS A 106 -20.70 11.88 6.21
N VAL A 107 -21.57 12.44 5.39
CA VAL A 107 -22.15 11.76 4.23
C VAL A 107 -21.55 12.36 2.97
N GLU A 108 -20.77 11.59 2.24
CA GLU A 108 -20.15 12.03 0.98
C GLU A 108 -21.19 12.24 -0.12
N GLY A 109 -22.17 11.34 -0.23
CA GLY A 109 -23.25 11.44 -1.23
C GLY A 109 -22.80 11.22 -2.68
N ASN A 110 -21.53 10.93 -2.94
CA ASN A 110 -21.03 10.65 -4.28
C ASN A 110 -21.04 9.13 -4.55
N HIS A 111 -21.80 8.71 -5.57
CA HIS A 111 -21.95 7.30 -5.94
C HIS A 111 -20.73 6.70 -6.66
N ASP A 112 -19.79 7.54 -7.16
CA ASP A 112 -18.58 7.10 -7.83
C ASP A 112 -17.43 6.77 -6.86
N GLN A 113 -17.66 6.90 -5.55
CA GLN A 113 -16.66 6.58 -4.53
C GLN A 113 -16.44 5.06 -4.44
N LYS A 114 -15.17 4.69 -4.42
CA LYS A 114 -14.76 3.29 -4.24
C LYS A 114 -14.82 2.90 -2.77
N GLY A 115 -15.12 1.63 -2.50
CA GLY A 115 -15.01 1.04 -1.17
C GLY A 115 -13.56 0.94 -0.70
N ILE A 116 -13.35 0.33 0.47
CA ILE A 116 -12.00 0.12 1.04
C ILE A 116 -11.13 -0.78 0.19
N ALA A 117 -11.73 -1.67 -0.62
CA ALA A 117 -11.03 -2.59 -1.52
C ALA A 117 -11.90 -2.99 -2.72
N GLU A 118 -11.27 -3.17 -3.88
CA GLU A 118 -11.88 -3.69 -5.11
C GLU A 118 -11.30 -5.06 -5.42
N THR A 119 -12.02 -6.12 -5.09
CA THR A 119 -11.53 -7.50 -5.31
C THR A 119 -12.09 -8.15 -6.57
N ASN A 120 -13.28 -7.74 -7.03
CA ASN A 120 -14.04 -8.34 -8.14
C ASN A 120 -14.33 -9.85 -7.96
N VAL A 121 -13.95 -10.41 -6.82
CA VAL A 121 -14.19 -11.80 -6.40
C VAL A 121 -14.47 -11.83 -4.91
N PHE A 122 -15.13 -12.89 -4.45
CA PHE A 122 -15.30 -13.13 -3.01
C PHE A 122 -13.93 -13.44 -2.38
N VAL A 123 -13.65 -12.78 -1.24
CA VAL A 123 -12.47 -13.04 -0.41
C VAL A 123 -12.94 -13.89 0.79
N PRO A 124 -12.45 -15.12 0.93
CA PRO A 124 -12.95 -16.04 1.98
C PRO A 124 -12.40 -15.72 3.38
N ASP A 125 -11.41 -14.83 3.47
CA ASP A 125 -10.82 -14.44 4.75
C ASP A 125 -11.85 -13.80 5.68
N SER A 126 -11.77 -14.13 6.95
CA SER A 126 -12.63 -13.59 8.00
C SER A 126 -11.82 -12.64 8.88
N PHE A 127 -12.34 -11.44 9.07
CA PHE A 127 -11.77 -10.41 9.92
C PHE A 127 -12.73 -10.04 11.07
N PRO A 128 -12.76 -10.79 12.15
CA PRO A 128 -13.56 -10.44 13.33
C PRO A 128 -13.18 -9.08 13.89
N LEU A 129 -14.20 -8.35 14.37
CA LEU A 129 -13.98 -7.09 15.07
C LEU A 129 -13.23 -7.34 16.38
N LYS A 130 -12.08 -6.69 16.55
CA LYS A 130 -11.23 -6.78 17.74
C LYS A 130 -11.41 -5.59 18.67
N LYS A 131 -11.53 -4.39 18.12
CA LYS A 131 -11.60 -3.15 18.90
C LYS A 131 -12.50 -2.11 18.26
N VAL A 132 -13.24 -1.40 19.09
CA VAL A 132 -14.01 -0.20 18.73
C VAL A 132 -13.56 0.93 19.62
N THR A 133 -13.32 2.10 19.04
CA THR A 133 -12.96 3.32 19.78
C THR A 133 -13.78 4.48 19.25
N GLN A 134 -14.53 5.13 20.11
CA GLN A 134 -15.19 6.38 19.78
C GLN A 134 -14.14 7.49 19.69
N LEU A 135 -14.19 8.28 18.64
CA LEU A 135 -13.30 9.40 18.42
C LEU A 135 -13.90 10.72 18.92
N PRO A 136 -13.06 11.69 19.36
CA PRO A 136 -13.55 12.97 19.89
C PRO A 136 -14.41 13.78 18.90
N ASN A 137 -14.23 13.56 17.59
CA ASN A 137 -15.00 14.21 16.52
C ASN A 137 -16.34 13.52 16.21
N GLY A 138 -16.78 12.57 17.02
CA GLY A 138 -18.00 11.78 16.81
C GLY A 138 -17.85 10.61 15.84
N GLY A 139 -16.65 10.37 15.29
CA GLY A 139 -16.36 9.22 14.47
C GLY A 139 -16.09 7.96 15.29
N VAL A 140 -15.88 6.84 14.59
CA VAL A 140 -15.56 5.54 15.20
C VAL A 140 -14.35 4.94 14.51
N HIS A 141 -13.40 4.46 15.28
CA HIS A 141 -12.27 3.67 14.80
C HIS A 141 -12.52 2.20 15.09
N LEU A 142 -12.49 1.38 14.06
CA LEU A 142 -12.69 -0.06 14.07
C LEU A 142 -11.38 -0.75 13.74
N VAL A 143 -11.06 -1.79 14.49
CA VAL A 143 -9.91 -2.67 14.21
C VAL A 143 -10.41 -4.09 14.09
N PHE A 144 -10.07 -4.73 12.98
CA PHE A 144 -10.39 -6.12 12.69
C PHE A 144 -9.09 -6.90 12.53
N GLU A 145 -9.05 -8.15 12.94
CA GLU A 145 -7.91 -9.04 12.76
C GLU A 145 -8.34 -10.35 12.10
N LYS A 146 -7.49 -10.83 11.20
CA LYS A 146 -7.68 -12.11 10.51
C LYS A 146 -7.65 -13.26 11.53
N LYS A 147 -8.55 -14.22 11.35
CA LYS A 147 -8.53 -15.49 12.11
C LYS A 147 -7.48 -16.43 11.59
#